data_45587d659984b1440ee9b870d9bf714f
#
_entry.id   45587d659984b1440ee9b870d9bf714f
#
_cell.length_a   1.000
_cell.length_b   1.000
_cell.length_c   1.000
_cell.angle_alpha   90.00
_cell.angle_beta   90.00
_cell.angle_gamma   90.00
#
_symmetry.space_group_name_H-M   'P 1'
#
loop_
_entity.id
_entity.type
_entity.pdbx_description
1 polymer ?
#
loop_
_entity_poly.entity_id
_entity_poly.type
_entity_poly.pdbx_seq_one_letter_code
_entity_poly.pdbx_strand_id
1 'polypeptide(L)'
;MTIQPARGTRDIYGAELAAFKQVENTAREFAKRYGFGEIQTPIFESTEVFCRGVGETSDIVSKEMYTFTDRGGESFTLRPEGTAGVVRAFISEGMEQNQPVKLMYAGPMFRYERPQKGRYRQLHQVGVEILGAATPQTDVEVLCLAWDFLSALGLQKYIRLELNTLGDVESRTAYRDALVAYFSD
;
A
#
# COMPACT_ATOMS: atom_id res chain seq x y z
N MET A 1 -27.17 -16.63 -21.01
CA MET A 1 -25.73 -16.52 -20.62
C MET A 1 -25.67 -16.00 -19.19
N THR A 2 -24.93 -16.65 -18.30
CA THR A 2 -24.70 -16.15 -16.94
C THR A 2 -23.57 -15.14 -16.97
N ILE A 3 -23.83 -13.92 -16.47
CA ILE A 3 -22.79 -12.88 -16.36
C ILE A 3 -21.83 -13.27 -15.22
N GLN A 4 -20.56 -13.29 -15.53
CA GLN A 4 -19.48 -13.61 -14.58
C GLN A 4 -18.82 -12.33 -14.07
N PRO A 5 -18.16 -12.35 -12.88
CA PRO A 5 -17.33 -11.26 -12.43
C PRO A 5 -16.28 -10.86 -13.46
N ALA A 6 -15.84 -9.61 -13.43
CA ALA A 6 -14.78 -9.15 -14.33
C ALA A 6 -13.50 -9.97 -14.13
N ARG A 7 -12.76 -10.18 -15.22
CA ARG A 7 -11.52 -10.98 -15.19
C ARG A 7 -10.54 -10.44 -14.15
N GLY A 8 -10.09 -11.29 -13.26
CA GLY A 8 -9.18 -10.95 -12.17
C GLY A 8 -9.86 -10.38 -10.94
N THR A 9 -11.19 -10.40 -10.90
CA THR A 9 -12.00 -10.12 -9.71
C THR A 9 -12.78 -11.38 -9.31
N ARG A 10 -13.34 -11.36 -8.11
CA ARG A 10 -14.16 -12.45 -7.59
C ARG A 10 -15.06 -11.99 -6.46
N ASP A 11 -16.12 -12.71 -6.22
CA ASP A 11 -16.92 -12.54 -5.02
C ASP A 11 -16.24 -13.23 -3.83
N ILE A 12 -16.26 -12.58 -2.67
CA ILE A 12 -15.71 -13.11 -1.41
C ILE A 12 -16.87 -13.25 -0.43
N TYR A 13 -17.15 -14.46 0.04
CA TYR A 13 -18.26 -14.75 0.94
C TYR A 13 -17.96 -15.91 1.88
N GLY A 14 -18.87 -16.16 2.84
CA GLY A 14 -18.76 -17.28 3.77
C GLY A 14 -17.51 -17.22 4.65
N ALA A 15 -16.84 -18.35 4.80
CA ALA A 15 -15.62 -18.50 5.63
C ALA A 15 -14.47 -17.64 5.13
N GLU A 16 -14.34 -17.46 3.82
CA GLU A 16 -13.29 -16.60 3.27
C GLU A 16 -13.49 -15.13 3.65
N LEU A 17 -14.72 -14.62 3.53
CA LEU A 17 -15.02 -13.25 3.98
C LEU A 17 -14.79 -13.08 5.49
N ALA A 18 -15.13 -14.10 6.28
CA ALA A 18 -14.85 -14.08 7.72
C ALA A 18 -13.35 -13.97 8.02
N ALA A 19 -12.51 -14.70 7.28
CA ALA A 19 -11.05 -14.62 7.40
C ALA A 19 -10.52 -13.23 7.00
N PHE A 20 -11.02 -12.63 5.90
CA PHE A 20 -10.66 -11.26 5.52
C PHE A 20 -11.00 -10.26 6.63
N LYS A 21 -12.21 -10.35 7.18
CA LYS A 21 -12.64 -9.47 8.29
C LYS A 21 -11.82 -9.69 9.56
N GLN A 22 -11.43 -10.94 9.86
CA GLN A 22 -10.54 -11.22 10.98
C GLN A 22 -9.19 -10.53 10.82
N VAL A 23 -8.59 -10.61 9.64
CA VAL A 23 -7.31 -9.92 9.34
C VAL A 23 -7.45 -8.42 9.52
N GLU A 24 -8.48 -7.80 8.90
CA GLU A 24 -8.71 -6.36 9.02
C GLU A 24 -8.97 -5.91 10.47
N ASN A 25 -9.78 -6.66 11.23
CA ASN A 25 -10.10 -6.31 12.62
C ASN A 25 -8.87 -6.44 13.53
N THR A 26 -8.06 -7.49 13.34
CA THR A 26 -6.80 -7.65 14.07
C THR A 26 -5.85 -6.49 13.75
N ALA A 27 -5.75 -6.10 12.48
CA ALA A 27 -4.92 -4.96 12.09
C ALA A 27 -5.39 -3.64 12.74
N ARG A 28 -6.70 -3.37 12.76
CA ARG A 28 -7.27 -2.19 13.44
C ARG A 28 -6.98 -2.20 14.94
N GLU A 29 -7.10 -3.36 15.58
CA GLU A 29 -6.80 -3.51 17.00
C GLU A 29 -5.34 -3.16 17.31
N PHE A 30 -4.39 -3.72 16.55
CA PHE A 30 -2.98 -3.45 16.76
C PHE A 30 -2.62 -2.01 16.37
N ALA A 31 -3.11 -1.49 15.27
CA ALA A 31 -2.93 -0.08 14.91
C ALA A 31 -3.40 0.86 16.04
N LYS A 32 -4.56 0.60 16.62
CA LYS A 32 -5.06 1.37 17.78
C LYS A 32 -4.15 1.27 19.00
N ARG A 33 -3.60 0.09 19.32
CA ARG A 33 -2.65 -0.09 20.43
C ARG A 33 -1.37 0.71 20.24
N TYR A 34 -0.94 0.88 19.00
CA TYR A 34 0.22 1.68 18.60
C TYR A 34 -0.10 3.16 18.39
N GLY A 35 -1.34 3.60 18.68
CA GLY A 35 -1.75 4.99 18.60
C GLY A 35 -2.09 5.51 17.21
N PHE A 36 -2.38 4.62 16.26
CA PHE A 36 -2.83 5.01 14.92
C PHE A 36 -4.32 5.30 14.90
N GLY A 37 -4.71 6.42 14.28
CA GLY A 37 -6.09 6.71 13.88
C GLY A 37 -6.44 6.01 12.57
N GLU A 38 -7.71 5.66 12.37
CA GLU A 38 -8.17 5.08 11.10
C GLU A 38 -8.54 6.20 10.12
N ILE A 39 -8.13 6.06 8.86
CA ILE A 39 -8.51 6.92 7.74
C ILE A 39 -9.12 6.10 6.62
N GLN A 40 -10.13 6.66 5.97
CA GLN A 40 -10.69 6.14 4.72
C GLN A 40 -10.53 7.19 3.62
N THR A 41 -9.68 6.89 2.64
CA THR A 41 -9.53 7.72 1.45
C THR A 41 -10.50 7.29 0.34
N PRO A 42 -10.83 8.13 -0.63
CA PRO A 42 -11.61 7.74 -1.79
C PRO A 42 -11.05 6.52 -2.51
N ILE A 43 -11.94 5.74 -3.14
CA ILE A 43 -11.54 4.58 -3.95
C ILE A 43 -10.92 5.02 -5.28
N PHE A 44 -11.26 6.20 -5.77
CA PHE A 44 -10.63 6.82 -6.94
C PHE A 44 -10.22 8.26 -6.61
N GLU A 45 -9.15 8.70 -7.20
CA GLU A 45 -8.55 10.02 -7.02
C GLU A 45 -8.17 10.58 -8.39
N SER A 46 -7.83 11.88 -8.47
CA SER A 46 -7.14 12.41 -9.64
C SER A 46 -5.91 11.57 -9.97
N THR A 47 -5.72 11.26 -11.25
CA THR A 47 -4.58 10.44 -11.71
C THR A 47 -3.24 10.99 -11.25
N GLU A 48 -3.12 12.32 -11.13
CA GLU A 48 -1.89 12.98 -10.64
C GLU A 48 -1.48 12.57 -9.23
N VAL A 49 -2.42 12.23 -8.35
CA VAL A 49 -2.12 11.79 -6.99
C VAL A 49 -1.20 10.58 -7.00
N PHE A 50 -1.49 9.62 -7.88
CA PHE A 50 -0.70 8.40 -7.99
C PHE A 50 0.58 8.59 -8.81
N CYS A 51 0.55 9.39 -9.88
CA CYS A 51 1.74 9.69 -10.65
C CYS A 51 2.82 10.37 -9.80
N ARG A 52 2.44 11.34 -8.96
CA ARG A 52 3.37 12.02 -8.05
C ARG A 52 3.78 11.16 -6.85
N GLY A 53 2.84 10.42 -6.26
CA GLY A 53 3.06 9.65 -5.02
C GLY A 53 3.86 8.37 -5.23
N VAL A 54 3.60 7.64 -6.30
CA VAL A 54 4.23 6.34 -6.59
C VAL A 54 5.48 6.49 -7.47
N GLY A 55 5.57 7.59 -8.23
CA GLY A 55 6.64 7.88 -9.18
C GLY A 55 6.30 7.44 -10.61
N GLU A 56 6.50 8.35 -11.55
CA GLU A 56 6.12 8.20 -12.97
C GLU A 56 6.77 6.99 -13.65
N THR A 57 7.93 6.56 -13.19
CA THR A 57 8.70 5.44 -13.75
C THR A 57 8.38 4.08 -13.12
N SER A 58 7.49 4.05 -12.13
CA SER A 58 7.11 2.78 -11.50
C SER A 58 6.25 1.93 -12.43
N ASP A 59 6.37 0.60 -12.35
CA ASP A 59 5.53 -0.32 -13.11
C ASP A 59 4.04 -0.14 -12.80
N ILE A 60 3.70 0.25 -11.56
CA ILE A 60 2.32 0.52 -11.14
C ILE A 60 1.74 1.66 -11.98
N VAL A 61 2.43 2.80 -12.07
CA VAL A 61 1.97 3.97 -12.82
C VAL A 61 1.98 3.70 -14.32
N SER A 62 3.02 3.05 -14.83
CA SER A 62 3.19 2.87 -16.28
C SER A 62 2.29 1.79 -16.88
N LYS A 63 1.87 0.76 -16.12
CA LYS A 63 1.25 -0.45 -16.68
C LYS A 63 0.02 -0.97 -15.92
N GLU A 64 -0.14 -0.63 -14.64
CA GLU A 64 -1.08 -1.34 -13.76
C GLU A 64 -2.25 -0.48 -13.26
N MET A 65 -2.32 0.80 -13.60
CA MET A 65 -3.42 1.66 -13.16
C MET A 65 -4.70 1.45 -14.00
N TYR A 66 -5.84 1.48 -13.32
CA TYR A 66 -7.15 1.60 -13.94
C TYR A 66 -7.54 3.08 -14.01
N THR A 67 -7.23 3.71 -15.13
CA THR A 67 -7.49 5.12 -15.37
C THR A 67 -8.71 5.30 -16.29
N PHE A 68 -9.54 6.28 -16.00
CA PHE A 68 -10.71 6.62 -16.79
C PHE A 68 -10.91 8.14 -16.79
N THR A 69 -11.61 8.62 -17.82
CA THR A 69 -12.00 10.02 -17.91
C THR A 69 -13.47 10.15 -17.55
N ASP A 70 -13.81 11.10 -16.70
CA ASP A 70 -15.19 11.38 -16.35
C ASP A 70 -15.92 12.17 -17.45
N ARG A 71 -17.20 12.48 -17.22
CA ARG A 71 -18.00 13.26 -18.17
C ARG A 71 -17.55 14.72 -18.28
N GLY A 72 -16.83 15.24 -17.30
CA GLY A 72 -16.24 16.58 -17.28
C GLY A 72 -14.91 16.67 -18.03
N GLY A 73 -14.34 15.53 -18.44
CA GLY A 73 -13.04 15.46 -19.11
C GLY A 73 -11.85 15.32 -18.14
N GLU A 74 -12.09 15.15 -16.84
CA GLU A 74 -11.05 14.97 -15.83
C GLU A 74 -10.59 13.51 -15.75
N SER A 75 -9.28 13.32 -15.52
CA SER A 75 -8.67 11.98 -15.43
C SER A 75 -8.63 11.48 -13.99
N PHE A 76 -9.24 10.33 -13.75
CA PHE A 76 -9.28 9.65 -12.48
C PHE A 76 -8.68 8.25 -12.57
N THR A 77 -8.18 7.76 -11.44
CA THR A 77 -7.61 6.42 -11.32
C THR A 77 -8.16 5.72 -10.09
N LEU A 78 -8.57 4.45 -10.25
CA LEU A 78 -8.86 3.58 -9.10
C LEU A 78 -7.55 3.36 -8.32
N ARG A 79 -7.58 3.58 -7.01
CA ARG A 79 -6.38 3.53 -6.16
C ARG A 79 -5.64 2.19 -6.30
N PRO A 80 -4.38 2.18 -6.76
CA PRO A 80 -3.57 0.96 -6.87
C PRO A 80 -2.89 0.59 -5.55
N GLU A 81 -2.85 1.53 -4.59
CA GLU A 81 -2.26 1.42 -3.26
C GLU A 81 -2.86 2.51 -2.34
N GLY A 82 -2.55 2.51 -1.04
CA GLY A 82 -3.17 3.42 -0.10
C GLY A 82 -2.35 4.65 0.28
N THR A 83 -1.02 4.57 0.21
CA THR A 83 -0.11 5.61 0.71
C THR A 83 -0.32 6.96 0.05
N ALA A 84 -0.43 7.01 -1.29
CA ALA A 84 -0.59 8.26 -2.02
C ALA A 84 -1.88 9.01 -1.63
N GLY A 85 -2.99 8.26 -1.44
CA GLY A 85 -4.26 8.83 -0.96
C GLY A 85 -4.15 9.38 0.47
N VAL A 86 -3.44 8.69 1.36
CA VAL A 86 -3.19 9.15 2.72
C VAL A 86 -2.32 10.41 2.74
N VAL A 87 -1.24 10.44 1.96
CA VAL A 87 -0.38 11.62 1.82
C VAL A 87 -1.15 12.81 1.26
N ARG A 88 -1.98 12.60 0.23
CA ARG A 88 -2.86 13.65 -0.32
C ARG A 88 -3.79 14.18 0.77
N ALA A 89 -4.44 13.29 1.56
CA ALA A 89 -5.32 13.70 2.65
C ALA A 89 -4.55 14.47 3.74
N PHE A 90 -3.37 14.00 4.13
CA PHE A 90 -2.50 14.68 5.09
C PHE A 90 -2.23 16.15 4.70
N ILE A 91 -1.96 16.39 3.41
CA ILE A 91 -1.72 17.74 2.88
C ILE A 91 -3.03 18.52 2.77
N SER A 92 -4.06 17.96 2.14
CA SER A 92 -5.31 18.69 1.83
C SER A 92 -6.14 19.06 3.07
N GLU A 93 -6.02 18.28 4.15
CA GLU A 93 -6.71 18.53 5.41
C GLU A 93 -5.83 19.32 6.42
N GLY A 94 -4.63 19.76 6.03
CA GLY A 94 -3.71 20.55 6.87
C GLY A 94 -3.20 19.78 8.10
N MET A 95 -3.13 18.44 8.02
CA MET A 95 -2.68 17.62 9.14
C MET A 95 -1.21 17.83 9.49
N GLU A 96 -0.42 18.40 8.60
CA GLU A 96 0.98 18.75 8.79
C GLU A 96 1.23 19.69 9.99
N GLN A 97 0.19 20.37 10.46
CA GLN A 97 0.28 21.24 11.64
C GLN A 97 0.35 20.46 12.96
N ASN A 98 -0.02 19.17 12.96
CA ASN A 98 -0.13 18.34 14.16
C ASN A 98 0.80 17.10 14.10
N GLN A 99 1.97 17.23 13.50
CA GLN A 99 2.95 16.15 13.38
C GLN A 99 3.51 15.69 14.73
N PRO A 100 3.88 14.40 14.89
CA PRO A 100 3.70 13.33 13.91
C PRO A 100 2.26 12.83 13.84
N VAL A 101 1.79 12.50 12.64
CA VAL A 101 0.46 11.92 12.40
C VAL A 101 0.60 10.44 12.09
N LYS A 102 -0.17 9.61 12.78
CA LYS A 102 -0.20 8.15 12.60
C LYS A 102 -1.55 7.72 12.08
N LEU A 103 -1.59 7.18 10.87
CA LEU A 103 -2.82 6.77 10.20
C LEU A 103 -2.76 5.31 9.74
N MET A 104 -3.88 4.62 9.88
CA MET A 104 -4.10 3.25 9.42
C MET A 104 -5.23 3.22 8.42
N TYR A 105 -5.09 2.46 7.38
CA TYR A 105 -6.16 2.21 6.41
C TYR A 105 -6.32 0.71 6.11
N ALA A 106 -7.54 0.33 5.73
CA ALA A 106 -7.83 -1.01 5.21
C ALA A 106 -8.87 -0.90 4.09
N GLY A 107 -8.71 -1.70 3.05
CA GLY A 107 -9.70 -1.74 1.98
C GLY A 107 -9.19 -2.25 0.64
N PRO A 108 -10.07 -2.20 -0.38
CA PRO A 108 -9.74 -2.69 -1.72
C PRO A 108 -8.80 -1.72 -2.46
N MET A 109 -7.87 -2.31 -3.22
CA MET A 109 -6.98 -1.65 -4.18
C MET A 109 -7.13 -2.32 -5.53
N PHE A 110 -6.74 -1.65 -6.62
CA PHE A 110 -7.01 -2.09 -7.98
C PHE A 110 -5.76 -1.97 -8.84
N ARG A 111 -5.31 -3.12 -9.40
CA ARG A 111 -4.13 -3.16 -10.28
C ARG A 111 -4.42 -4.00 -11.53
N TYR A 112 -4.08 -3.50 -12.69
CA TYR A 112 -4.24 -4.22 -13.95
C TYR A 112 -3.12 -5.26 -14.12
N GLU A 113 -3.01 -6.15 -13.15
CA GLU A 113 -2.04 -7.23 -13.18
C GLU A 113 -2.52 -8.42 -14.05
N ARG A 114 -1.56 -9.23 -14.50
CA ARG A 114 -1.89 -10.52 -15.10
C ARG A 114 -2.42 -11.47 -14.00
N PRO A 115 -3.70 -11.86 -14.05
CA PRO A 115 -4.29 -12.69 -13.02
C PRO A 115 -3.59 -14.06 -12.92
N GLN A 116 -3.20 -14.43 -11.71
CA GLN A 116 -2.67 -15.75 -11.39
C GLN A 116 -3.04 -16.09 -9.95
N LYS A 117 -2.72 -17.31 -9.48
CA LYS A 117 -3.02 -17.72 -8.11
C LYS A 117 -2.41 -16.74 -7.10
N GLY A 118 -3.25 -16.13 -6.27
CA GLY A 118 -2.85 -15.12 -5.28
C GLY A 118 -2.68 -13.70 -5.82
N ARG A 119 -2.78 -13.46 -7.14
CA ARG A 119 -2.77 -12.13 -7.75
C ARG A 119 -4.09 -11.81 -8.41
N TYR A 120 -4.81 -10.88 -7.84
CA TYR A 120 -6.09 -10.40 -8.33
C TYR A 120 -5.99 -8.94 -8.75
N ARG A 121 -6.89 -8.52 -9.64
CA ARG A 121 -7.00 -7.11 -10.06
C ARG A 121 -7.68 -6.24 -9.03
N GLN A 122 -8.51 -6.83 -8.18
CA GLN A 122 -8.98 -6.25 -6.93
C GLN A 122 -8.32 -7.03 -5.79
N LEU A 123 -7.51 -6.36 -5.01
CA LEU A 123 -6.83 -6.90 -3.84
C LEU A 123 -7.21 -6.09 -2.60
N HIS A 124 -6.92 -6.58 -1.40
CA HIS A 124 -7.13 -5.84 -0.16
C HIS A 124 -5.78 -5.53 0.48
N GLN A 125 -5.64 -4.32 0.95
CA GLN A 125 -4.48 -3.89 1.72
C GLN A 125 -4.91 -3.43 3.11
N VAL A 126 -4.04 -3.71 4.07
CA VAL A 126 -3.94 -3.02 5.34
C VAL A 126 -2.61 -2.28 5.32
N GLY A 127 -2.62 -1.02 5.66
CA GLY A 127 -1.41 -0.20 5.72
C GLY A 127 -1.43 0.75 6.90
N VAL A 128 -0.24 1.16 7.32
CA VAL A 128 -0.03 2.20 8.33
C VAL A 128 0.98 3.20 7.81
N GLU A 129 0.74 4.48 8.10
CA GLU A 129 1.62 5.57 7.71
C GLU A 129 1.95 6.41 8.95
N ILE A 130 3.23 6.76 9.13
CA ILE A 130 3.67 7.76 10.10
C ILE A 130 4.25 8.93 9.32
N LEU A 131 3.61 10.08 9.43
CA LEU A 131 3.93 11.27 8.67
C LEU A 131 4.49 12.35 9.60
N GLY A 132 5.61 12.96 9.17
CA GLY A 132 6.25 14.04 9.93
C GLY A 132 7.23 13.60 11.02
N ALA A 133 7.66 12.32 11.01
CA ALA A 133 8.71 11.82 11.90
C ALA A 133 9.74 11.01 11.10
N ALA A 134 10.93 11.54 10.94
CA ALA A 134 12.03 10.93 10.19
C ALA A 134 13.11 10.40 11.14
N THR A 135 12.76 9.48 12.02
CA THR A 135 13.69 8.88 12.98
C THR A 135 13.73 7.36 12.88
N PRO A 136 14.86 6.70 13.15
CA PRO A 136 14.94 5.24 13.15
C PRO A 136 13.94 4.57 14.10
N GLN A 137 13.57 5.24 15.21
CA GLN A 137 12.58 4.74 16.16
C GLN A 137 11.20 4.59 15.51
N THR A 138 10.86 5.48 14.59
CA THR A 138 9.61 5.43 13.83
C THR A 138 9.56 4.17 12.94
N ASP A 139 10.66 3.84 12.27
CA ASP A 139 10.75 2.63 11.47
C ASP A 139 10.62 1.37 12.34
N VAL A 140 11.30 1.36 13.50
CA VAL A 140 11.21 0.26 14.47
C VAL A 140 9.77 0.09 14.97
N GLU A 141 9.05 1.17 15.23
CA GLU A 141 7.65 1.11 15.65
C GLU A 141 6.75 0.42 14.62
N VAL A 142 6.89 0.76 13.34
CA VAL A 142 6.15 0.12 12.24
C VAL A 142 6.51 -1.37 12.13
N LEU A 143 7.79 -1.71 12.26
CA LEU A 143 8.25 -3.10 12.24
C LEU A 143 7.68 -3.91 13.42
N CYS A 144 7.68 -3.35 14.62
CA CYS A 144 7.08 -3.98 15.80
C CYS A 144 5.57 -4.18 15.61
N LEU A 145 4.84 -3.17 15.12
CA LEU A 145 3.41 -3.30 14.82
C LEU A 145 3.16 -4.41 13.82
N ALA A 146 3.91 -4.47 12.73
CA ALA A 146 3.77 -5.51 11.72
C ALA A 146 4.03 -6.91 12.30
N TRP A 147 5.08 -7.06 13.12
CA TRP A 147 5.41 -8.30 13.78
C TRP A 147 4.32 -8.75 14.75
N ASP A 148 3.84 -7.86 15.60
CA ASP A 148 2.80 -8.14 16.59
C ASP A 148 1.47 -8.51 15.92
N PHE A 149 1.09 -7.77 14.87
CA PHE A 149 -0.10 -8.06 14.06
C PHE A 149 -0.03 -9.46 13.44
N LEU A 150 1.07 -9.80 12.77
CA LEU A 150 1.24 -11.11 12.13
C LEU A 150 1.34 -12.24 13.18
N SER A 151 1.94 -11.96 14.34
CA SER A 151 1.99 -12.91 15.45
C SER A 151 0.61 -13.20 16.03
N ALA A 152 -0.24 -12.18 16.17
CA ALA A 152 -1.62 -12.33 16.64
C ALA A 152 -2.49 -13.15 15.67
N LEU A 153 -2.17 -13.13 14.38
CA LEU A 153 -2.78 -14.01 13.38
C LEU A 153 -2.23 -15.44 13.40
N GLY A 154 -1.31 -15.77 14.32
CA GLY A 154 -0.70 -17.10 14.44
C GLY A 154 0.37 -17.40 13.38
N LEU A 155 0.87 -16.39 12.68
CA LEU A 155 1.80 -16.55 11.57
C LEU A 155 3.28 -16.53 11.98
N GLN A 156 3.61 -16.23 13.24
CA GLN A 156 4.98 -16.05 13.73
C GLN A 156 5.97 -17.15 13.30
N LYS A 157 5.56 -18.40 13.35
CA LYS A 157 6.42 -19.54 12.96
C LYS A 157 6.59 -19.74 11.45
N TYR A 158 5.83 -19.00 10.64
CA TYR A 158 5.84 -19.11 9.18
C TYR A 158 6.48 -17.91 8.50
N ILE A 159 6.84 -16.87 9.28
CA ILE A 159 7.43 -15.65 8.76
C ILE A 159 8.85 -15.46 9.30
N ARG A 160 9.66 -14.75 8.52
CA ARG A 160 10.97 -14.27 8.92
C ARG A 160 11.05 -12.78 8.58
N LEU A 161 11.46 -11.98 9.56
CA LEU A 161 11.75 -10.57 9.34
C LEU A 161 13.11 -10.44 8.64
N GLU A 162 13.13 -9.83 7.48
CA GLU A 162 14.35 -9.47 6.76
C GLU A 162 14.41 -7.95 6.64
N LEU A 163 15.51 -7.36 7.11
CA LEU A 163 15.73 -5.92 7.04
C LEU A 163 16.73 -5.60 5.94
N ASN A 164 16.44 -4.59 5.17
CA ASN A 164 17.32 -4.09 4.13
C ASN A 164 17.18 -2.57 4.02
N THR A 165 18.14 -1.92 3.36
CA THR A 165 18.09 -0.52 3.00
C THR A 165 18.44 -0.34 1.54
N LEU A 166 17.79 0.61 0.90
CA LEU A 166 18.14 1.01 -0.47
C LEU A 166 19.35 1.96 -0.49
N GLY A 167 19.80 2.45 0.66
CA GLY A 167 20.81 3.49 0.76
C GLY A 167 20.37 4.85 0.20
N ASP A 168 21.26 5.80 0.22
CA ASP A 168 21.08 7.10 -0.42
C ASP A 168 21.29 7.04 -1.96
N VAL A 169 21.12 8.16 -2.63
CA VAL A 169 21.25 8.25 -4.10
C VAL A 169 22.67 7.91 -4.56
N GLU A 170 23.70 8.35 -3.82
CA GLU A 170 25.11 8.12 -4.14
C GLU A 170 25.44 6.63 -4.02
N SER A 171 25.08 5.99 -2.90
CA SER A 171 25.27 4.55 -2.67
C SER A 171 24.57 3.69 -3.72
N ARG A 172 23.33 4.05 -4.11
CA ARG A 172 22.61 3.32 -5.16
C ARG A 172 23.28 3.45 -6.53
N THR A 173 23.80 4.63 -6.85
CA THR A 173 24.51 4.85 -8.11
C THR A 173 25.79 4.02 -8.15
N ALA A 174 26.61 4.08 -7.10
CA ALA A 174 27.84 3.30 -6.99
C ALA A 174 27.58 1.79 -7.05
N TYR A 175 26.53 1.32 -6.37
CA TYR A 175 26.14 -0.09 -6.41
C TYR A 175 25.69 -0.54 -7.80
N ARG A 176 24.87 0.25 -8.49
CA ARG A 176 24.46 -0.02 -9.86
C ARG A 176 25.65 -0.12 -10.80
N ASP A 177 26.57 0.84 -10.71
CA ASP A 177 27.73 0.89 -11.58
C ASP A 177 28.66 -0.30 -11.34
N ALA A 178 28.83 -0.72 -10.08
CA ALA A 178 29.55 -1.95 -9.72
C ALA A 178 28.88 -3.21 -10.27
N LEU A 179 27.54 -3.32 -10.20
CA LEU A 179 26.80 -4.44 -10.77
C LEU A 179 26.91 -4.49 -12.30
N VAL A 180 26.77 -3.35 -12.97
CA VAL A 180 26.91 -3.28 -14.43
C VAL A 180 28.31 -3.73 -14.84
N ALA A 181 29.34 -3.24 -14.17
CA ALA A 181 30.71 -3.67 -14.43
C ALA A 181 30.90 -5.18 -14.24
N TYR A 182 30.39 -5.72 -13.14
CA TYR A 182 30.50 -7.17 -12.83
C TYR A 182 29.82 -8.07 -13.87
N PHE A 183 28.69 -7.65 -14.45
CA PHE A 183 27.95 -8.44 -15.45
C PHE A 183 28.33 -8.11 -16.90
N SER A 184 29.25 -7.18 -17.13
CA SER A 184 29.71 -6.81 -18.46
C SER A 184 30.96 -7.60 -18.90
N ASP A 185 31.60 -8.31 -17.97
CA ASP A 185 32.67 -9.29 -18.21
C ASP A 185 32.08 -10.69 -18.43
#